data_730b3c9bd7b9f644084ffdde5c33b283
#
_entry.id   730b3c9bd7b9f644084ffdde5c33b283
#
_cell.length_a   1.000
_cell.length_b   1.000
_cell.length_c   1.000
_cell.angle_alpha   90.00
_cell.angle_beta   90.00
_cell.angle_gamma   90.00
#
_symmetry.space_group_name_H-M   'P 1'
#
loop_
_entity.id
_entity.type
_entity.pdbx_description
1 polymer ?
#
loop_
_entity_poly.entity_id
_entity_poly.type
_entity_poly.pdbx_seq_one_letter_code
_entity_poly.pdbx_strand_id
1 'polypeptide(L)'
;SKGTVTAQLLYEISSPAYINPDVVAHFDTLKIVDVEKDKVFVSGCRGSSPPKEHKVCVNLSGGFRNGMEIILTGLDIEEKANVFTNTLFNSVGGREQFDEVSIQLHRTDKHDANTNEEAMASLVISVKSKDPNLVGRLFSAKIIELALANIPGFFAQSGVKTSGPVIVYWPALVKSKY
;
A
#
# COMPACT_ATOMS: atom_id res chain seq x y z
N SER A 1 27.34 -14.28 5.25
CA SER A 1 28.18 -13.92 6.41
C SER A 1 27.35 -13.76 7.69
N LYS A 2 28.01 -13.76 8.83
CA LYS A 2 27.40 -13.42 10.14
C LYS A 2 26.60 -12.12 10.05
N GLY A 3 27.16 -11.08 9.43
CA GLY A 3 26.48 -9.80 9.27
C GLY A 3 25.16 -9.90 8.50
N THR A 4 25.12 -10.68 7.42
CA THR A 4 23.91 -10.90 6.63
C THR A 4 22.81 -11.60 7.44
N VAL A 5 23.17 -12.64 8.20
CA VAL A 5 22.22 -13.37 9.07
C VAL A 5 21.71 -12.48 10.18
N THR A 6 22.58 -11.70 10.82
CA THR A 6 22.19 -10.74 11.87
C THR A 6 21.26 -9.66 11.33
N ALA A 7 21.56 -9.11 10.14
CA ALA A 7 20.71 -8.09 9.51
C ALA A 7 19.32 -8.65 9.18
N GLN A 8 19.24 -9.89 8.69
CA GLN A 8 17.95 -10.54 8.42
C GLN A 8 17.13 -10.77 9.70
N LEU A 9 17.77 -11.23 10.78
CA LEU A 9 17.09 -11.39 12.07
C LEU A 9 16.53 -10.05 12.57
N LEU A 10 17.31 -8.98 12.52
CA LEU A 10 16.88 -7.63 12.95
C LEU A 10 15.78 -7.06 12.07
N TYR A 11 15.71 -7.45 10.81
CA TYR A 11 14.64 -7.06 9.90
C TYR A 11 13.32 -7.77 10.25
N GLU A 12 13.35 -9.05 10.62
CA GLU A 12 12.16 -9.86 10.88
C GLU A 12 11.57 -9.66 12.29
N ILE A 13 12.37 -9.22 13.26
CA ILE A 13 11.96 -9.11 14.65
C ILE A 13 12.04 -7.67 15.17
N SER A 14 10.99 -7.22 15.86
CA SER A 14 10.97 -5.92 16.53
C SER A 14 11.48 -5.96 17.99
N SER A 15 11.66 -7.16 18.55
CA SER A 15 12.08 -7.40 19.92
C SER A 15 12.96 -8.65 20.00
N PRO A 16 13.99 -8.68 20.88
CA PRO A 16 14.78 -9.88 21.10
C PRO A 16 13.96 -11.09 21.57
N ALA A 17 12.86 -10.86 22.27
CA ALA A 17 11.92 -11.89 22.67
C ALA A 17 10.93 -12.16 21.51
N TYR A 18 11.16 -13.20 20.73
CA TYR A 18 10.30 -13.60 19.64
C TYR A 18 9.18 -14.51 20.15
N ILE A 19 7.98 -13.96 20.17
CA ILE A 19 6.82 -14.60 20.81
C ILE A 19 6.14 -15.53 19.84
N ASN A 20 6.09 -16.82 20.17
CA ASN A 20 5.31 -17.85 19.48
C ASN A 20 4.22 -18.40 20.41
N PRO A 21 3.19 -19.10 19.87
CA PRO A 21 2.11 -19.65 20.66
C PRO A 21 2.55 -20.66 21.74
N ASP A 22 3.65 -21.36 21.51
CA ASP A 22 4.13 -22.48 22.33
C ASP A 22 5.44 -22.17 23.09
N VAL A 23 6.18 -21.14 22.69
CA VAL A 23 7.45 -20.75 23.30
C VAL A 23 7.78 -19.30 22.99
N VAL A 24 8.46 -18.63 23.90
CA VAL A 24 9.13 -17.35 23.61
C VAL A 24 10.61 -17.63 23.35
N ALA A 25 11.07 -17.40 22.12
CA ALA A 25 12.46 -17.59 21.73
C ALA A 25 13.27 -16.30 22.00
N HIS A 26 14.37 -16.41 22.75
CA HIS A 26 15.23 -15.29 23.10
C HIS A 26 16.39 -15.16 22.11
N PHE A 27 16.25 -14.34 21.09
CA PHE A 27 17.23 -14.17 20.01
C PHE A 27 18.48 -13.40 20.45
N ASP A 28 18.42 -12.66 21.55
CA ASP A 28 19.59 -12.06 22.21
C ASP A 28 20.57 -13.09 22.79
N THR A 29 20.14 -14.34 22.95
CA THR A 29 20.99 -15.44 23.39
C THR A 29 21.69 -16.19 22.25
N LEU A 30 21.37 -15.87 20.99
CA LEU A 30 21.94 -16.50 19.82
C LEU A 30 23.45 -16.24 19.69
N LYS A 31 24.19 -17.29 19.37
CA LYS A 31 25.58 -17.21 18.96
C LYS A 31 25.66 -17.43 17.46
N ILE A 32 26.14 -16.43 16.74
CA ILE A 32 26.26 -16.43 15.27
C ILE A 32 27.72 -16.30 14.91
N VAL A 33 28.28 -17.27 14.23
CA VAL A 33 29.70 -17.36 13.92
C VAL A 33 29.88 -17.71 12.43
N ASP A 34 30.76 -16.99 11.73
CA ASP A 34 31.22 -17.40 10.41
C ASP A 34 32.12 -18.64 10.57
N VAL A 35 31.85 -19.70 9.82
CA VAL A 35 32.60 -20.97 9.87
C VAL A 35 33.51 -21.09 8.67
N GLU A 36 32.96 -20.81 7.49
CA GLU A 36 33.62 -20.87 6.19
C GLU A 36 33.07 -19.78 5.28
N LYS A 37 33.63 -19.64 4.07
CA LYS A 37 33.03 -18.80 3.05
C LYS A 37 31.57 -19.22 2.81
N ASP A 38 30.64 -18.27 2.93
CA ASP A 38 29.20 -18.43 2.73
C ASP A 38 28.50 -19.43 3.69
N LYS A 39 29.16 -19.77 4.80
CA LYS A 39 28.63 -20.69 5.80
C LYS A 39 28.65 -20.06 7.20
N VAL A 40 27.51 -19.99 7.83
CA VAL A 40 27.31 -19.41 9.16
C VAL A 40 26.73 -20.48 10.09
N PHE A 41 27.30 -20.57 11.29
CA PHE A 41 26.77 -21.44 12.35
C PHE A 41 25.99 -20.60 13.34
N VAL A 42 24.75 -21.03 13.64
CA VAL A 42 23.84 -20.37 14.58
C VAL A 42 23.47 -21.35 15.68
N SER A 43 23.62 -20.95 16.93
CA SER A 43 23.34 -21.79 18.10
C SER A 43 22.95 -20.98 19.33
N GLY A 44 22.57 -21.68 20.41
CA GLY A 44 22.39 -21.10 21.76
C GLY A 44 21.10 -20.32 21.97
N CYS A 45 20.08 -20.49 21.11
CA CYS A 45 18.77 -19.90 21.37
C CYS A 45 18.14 -20.50 22.62
N ARG A 46 17.80 -19.65 23.58
CA ARG A 46 17.06 -20.05 24.77
C ARG A 46 15.57 -19.78 24.60
N GLY A 47 14.75 -20.62 25.21
CA GLY A 47 13.29 -20.45 25.27
C GLY A 47 12.81 -20.15 26.67
N SER A 48 11.67 -19.48 26.77
CA SER A 48 10.89 -19.36 28.00
C SER A 48 9.43 -19.76 27.74
N SER A 49 8.65 -19.86 28.83
CA SER A 49 7.24 -20.26 28.75
C SER A 49 6.45 -19.41 27.75
N PRO A 50 5.48 -20.00 27.05
CA PRO A 50 4.62 -19.26 26.14
C PRO A 50 3.81 -18.19 26.85
N PRO A 51 3.28 -17.20 26.10
CA PRO A 51 2.43 -16.17 26.68
C PRO A 51 1.10 -16.76 27.16
N LYS A 52 0.51 -16.15 28.18
CA LYS A 52 -0.82 -16.53 28.70
C LYS A 52 -1.95 -16.17 27.73
N GLU A 53 -1.68 -15.29 26.79
CA GLU A 53 -2.62 -14.81 25.78
C GLU A 53 -1.98 -14.88 24.40
N HIS A 54 -2.78 -15.26 23.42
CA HIS A 54 -2.38 -15.29 22.03
C HIS A 54 -2.91 -14.08 21.28
N LYS A 55 -2.09 -13.47 20.46
CA LYS A 55 -2.52 -12.45 19.51
C LYS A 55 -3.25 -13.13 18.36
N VAL A 56 -4.48 -12.68 18.11
CA VAL A 56 -5.32 -13.13 17.01
C VAL A 56 -5.51 -11.97 16.04
N CYS A 57 -5.41 -12.27 14.76
CA CYS A 57 -5.72 -11.34 13.68
C CYS A 57 -7.23 -11.44 13.38
N VAL A 58 -7.97 -10.39 13.73
CA VAL A 58 -9.37 -10.26 13.33
C VAL A 58 -9.42 -9.40 12.07
N ASN A 59 -10.02 -9.94 11.03
CA ASN A 59 -10.22 -9.22 9.77
C ASN A 59 -11.64 -8.68 9.70
N LEU A 60 -11.76 -7.36 9.72
CA LEU A 60 -13.03 -6.67 9.62
C LEU A 60 -13.26 -6.18 8.19
N SER A 61 -14.50 -6.20 7.72
CA SER A 61 -14.87 -5.58 6.46
C SER A 61 -14.79 -4.05 6.57
N GLY A 62 -13.94 -3.44 5.77
CA GLY A 62 -13.75 -2.00 5.69
C GLY A 62 -14.43 -1.34 4.49
N GLY A 63 -15.31 -2.06 3.80
CA GLY A 63 -15.94 -1.61 2.56
C GLY A 63 -15.15 -1.99 1.31
N PHE A 64 -15.21 -1.15 0.30
CA PHE A 64 -14.60 -1.38 -1.01
C PHE A 64 -13.78 -0.17 -1.44
N ARG A 65 -12.76 -0.39 -2.24
CA ARG A 65 -11.92 0.65 -2.81
C ARG A 65 -11.69 0.44 -4.29
N ASN A 66 -11.40 1.54 -4.98
CA ASN A 66 -10.85 1.53 -6.33
C ASN A 66 -9.88 2.69 -6.47
N GLY A 67 -8.99 2.63 -7.43
CA GLY A 67 -8.08 3.71 -7.73
C GLY A 67 -7.45 3.53 -9.09
N MET A 68 -7.13 4.64 -9.71
CA MET A 68 -6.45 4.68 -11.01
C MET A 68 -5.32 5.70 -10.95
N GLU A 69 -4.29 5.39 -11.69
CA GLU A 69 -3.19 6.27 -11.99
C GLU A 69 -3.32 6.76 -13.42
N ILE A 70 -3.21 8.06 -13.58
CA ILE A 70 -3.19 8.73 -14.87
C ILE A 70 -1.93 9.57 -14.99
N ILE A 71 -1.43 9.68 -16.20
CA ILE A 71 -0.25 10.46 -16.50
C ILE A 71 -0.67 11.76 -17.17
N LEU A 72 -0.14 12.84 -16.65
CA LEU A 72 -0.23 14.16 -17.25
C LEU A 72 1.14 14.54 -17.82
N THR A 73 1.18 15.11 -19.01
CA THR A 73 2.42 15.52 -19.64
C THR A 73 2.31 16.91 -20.26
N GLY A 74 3.45 17.57 -20.42
CA GLY A 74 3.55 18.92 -20.99
C GLY A 74 3.38 20.02 -19.95
N LEU A 75 2.79 21.15 -20.34
CA LEU A 75 2.62 22.33 -19.49
C LEU A 75 1.41 22.21 -18.57
N ASP A 76 1.36 23.08 -17.55
CA ASP A 76 0.20 23.31 -16.68
C ASP A 76 -0.30 22.05 -15.95
N ILE A 77 0.62 21.24 -15.46
CA ILE A 77 0.32 19.95 -14.83
C ILE A 77 -0.65 20.08 -13.65
N GLU A 78 -0.46 21.07 -12.77
CA GLU A 78 -1.34 21.27 -11.62
C GLU A 78 -2.74 21.69 -12.02
N GLU A 79 -2.85 22.57 -12.99
CA GLU A 79 -4.14 23.01 -13.51
C GLU A 79 -4.89 21.86 -14.20
N LYS A 80 -4.19 21.08 -15.01
CA LYS A 80 -4.73 19.84 -15.62
C LYS A 80 -5.24 18.88 -14.56
N ALA A 81 -4.46 18.63 -13.50
CA ALA A 81 -4.86 17.76 -12.40
C ALA A 81 -6.12 18.29 -11.68
N ASN A 82 -6.19 19.59 -11.44
CA ASN A 82 -7.34 20.24 -10.81
C ASN A 82 -8.59 20.18 -11.69
N VAL A 83 -8.47 20.52 -12.97
CA VAL A 83 -9.58 20.46 -13.93
C VAL A 83 -10.09 19.04 -14.04
N PHE A 84 -9.19 18.07 -14.20
CA PHE A 84 -9.55 16.66 -14.30
C PHE A 84 -10.29 16.15 -13.06
N THR A 85 -9.72 16.36 -11.87
CA THR A 85 -10.32 15.86 -10.63
C THR A 85 -11.67 16.50 -10.33
N ASN A 86 -11.82 17.79 -10.56
CA ASN A 86 -13.10 18.48 -10.38
C ASN A 86 -14.16 17.95 -11.37
N THR A 87 -13.81 17.78 -12.64
CA THR A 87 -14.71 17.23 -13.64
C THR A 87 -15.11 15.79 -13.33
N LEU A 88 -14.14 14.95 -12.91
CA LEU A 88 -14.40 13.58 -12.51
C LEU A 88 -15.42 13.52 -11.37
N PHE A 89 -15.15 14.21 -10.25
CA PHE A 89 -16.03 14.14 -9.08
C PHE A 89 -17.41 14.75 -9.36
N ASN A 90 -17.49 15.83 -10.11
CA ASN A 90 -18.78 16.37 -10.55
C ASN A 90 -19.57 15.35 -11.39
N SER A 91 -18.90 14.58 -12.24
CA SER A 91 -19.55 13.58 -13.10
C SER A 91 -20.08 12.34 -12.37
N VAL A 92 -19.58 12.08 -11.15
CA VAL A 92 -20.00 10.95 -10.30
C VAL A 92 -20.85 11.38 -9.10
N GLY A 93 -21.34 12.61 -9.10
CA GLY A 93 -22.25 13.12 -8.08
C GLY A 93 -21.62 13.80 -6.87
N GLY A 94 -20.31 14.09 -6.92
CA GLY A 94 -19.57 14.81 -5.87
C GLY A 94 -18.64 13.93 -5.06
N ARG A 95 -17.67 14.55 -4.40
CA ARG A 95 -16.71 13.85 -3.51
C ARG A 95 -17.39 13.27 -2.27
N GLU A 96 -18.45 13.90 -1.82
CA GLU A 96 -19.24 13.55 -0.65
C GLU A 96 -19.99 12.22 -0.79
N GLN A 97 -20.07 11.67 -2.01
CA GLN A 97 -20.60 10.33 -2.25
C GLN A 97 -19.69 9.21 -1.70
N PHE A 98 -18.41 9.53 -1.49
CA PHE A 98 -17.42 8.55 -1.07
C PHE A 98 -17.08 8.70 0.42
N ASP A 99 -16.85 7.57 1.10
CA ASP A 99 -16.41 7.58 2.51
C ASP A 99 -15.00 8.17 2.64
N GLU A 100 -14.13 7.90 1.66
CA GLU A 100 -12.77 8.43 1.60
C GLU A 100 -12.37 8.73 0.15
N VAL A 101 -11.67 9.84 -0.05
CA VAL A 101 -11.08 10.25 -1.33
C VAL A 101 -9.62 10.64 -1.10
N SER A 102 -8.72 10.04 -1.86
CA SER A 102 -7.30 10.43 -1.89
C SER A 102 -6.92 10.85 -3.30
N ILE A 103 -6.31 12.02 -3.43
CA ILE A 103 -5.79 12.57 -4.67
C ILE A 103 -4.34 12.96 -4.42
N GLN A 104 -3.42 12.35 -5.16
CA GLN A 104 -1.99 12.58 -5.03
C GLN A 104 -1.40 12.91 -6.39
N LEU A 105 -0.82 14.10 -6.51
CA LEU A 105 -0.07 14.51 -7.70
C LEU A 105 1.43 14.36 -7.42
N HIS A 106 2.05 13.42 -8.09
CA HIS A 106 3.49 13.19 -8.02
C HIS A 106 4.17 13.95 -9.17
N ARG A 107 4.82 15.06 -8.82
CA ARG A 107 5.54 15.92 -9.77
C ARG A 107 6.91 15.32 -10.04
N THR A 108 7.03 14.64 -11.18
CA THR A 108 8.28 14.08 -11.70
C THR A 108 8.76 14.82 -12.94
N ASP A 109 7.94 15.74 -13.42
CA ASP A 109 8.21 16.59 -14.58
C ASP A 109 9.33 17.60 -14.32
N LYS A 110 10.18 17.79 -15.32
CA LYS A 110 11.24 18.81 -15.33
C LYS A 110 10.69 20.14 -15.87
N HIS A 111 11.22 21.26 -15.35
CA HIS A 111 10.79 22.59 -15.77
C HIS A 111 11.01 22.84 -17.27
N ASP A 112 12.18 22.48 -17.80
CA ASP A 112 12.51 22.60 -19.23
C ASP A 112 12.76 21.20 -19.79
N ALA A 113 11.69 20.41 -19.89
CA ALA A 113 11.75 19.03 -20.39
C ALA A 113 12.06 18.99 -21.89
N ASN A 114 13.03 18.17 -22.29
CA ASN A 114 13.38 17.97 -23.69
C ASN A 114 12.57 16.87 -24.37
N THR A 115 11.95 15.99 -23.57
CA THR A 115 11.15 14.86 -24.05
C THR A 115 9.82 14.78 -23.29
N ASN A 116 8.86 14.04 -23.84
CA ASN A 116 7.59 13.79 -23.16
C ASN A 116 7.77 13.06 -21.84
N GLU A 117 8.72 12.13 -21.75
CA GLU A 117 9.04 11.37 -20.54
C GLU A 117 9.52 12.30 -19.42
N GLU A 118 10.34 13.29 -19.78
CA GLU A 118 10.83 14.31 -18.83
C GLU A 118 9.73 15.28 -18.37
N ALA A 119 8.66 15.40 -19.15
CA ALA A 119 7.51 16.28 -18.87
C ALA A 119 6.34 15.56 -18.17
N MET A 120 6.52 14.31 -17.70
CA MET A 120 5.46 13.52 -17.11
C MET A 120 5.32 13.74 -15.61
N ALA A 121 4.07 13.77 -15.15
CA ALA A 121 3.67 13.69 -13.75
C ALA A 121 2.59 12.62 -13.58
N SER A 122 2.53 11.99 -12.42
CA SER A 122 1.53 10.97 -12.11
C SER A 122 0.46 11.55 -11.18
N LEU A 123 -0.81 11.41 -11.56
CA LEU A 123 -1.98 11.73 -10.73
C LEU A 123 -2.65 10.43 -10.31
N VAL A 124 -2.56 10.12 -9.02
CA VAL A 124 -3.18 8.94 -8.41
C VAL A 124 -4.48 9.35 -7.71
N ILE A 125 -5.58 8.75 -8.11
CA ILE A 125 -6.90 8.99 -7.52
C ILE A 125 -7.42 7.69 -6.94
N SER A 126 -7.77 7.70 -5.65
CA SER A 126 -8.34 6.55 -4.96
C SER A 126 -9.60 6.96 -4.22
N VAL A 127 -10.60 6.08 -4.26
CA VAL A 127 -11.88 6.27 -3.58
C VAL A 127 -12.25 5.02 -2.78
N LYS A 128 -12.98 5.21 -1.70
CA LYS A 128 -13.50 4.15 -0.85
C LYS A 128 -14.96 4.40 -0.51
N SER A 129 -15.75 3.34 -0.45
CA SER A 129 -17.16 3.36 -0.03
C SER A 129 -17.59 2.00 0.48
N LYS A 130 -18.68 1.99 1.26
CA LYS A 130 -19.38 0.75 1.63
C LYS A 130 -20.13 0.16 0.44
N ASP A 131 -20.50 0.98 -0.56
CA ASP A 131 -21.15 0.52 -1.78
C ASP A 131 -20.11 0.15 -2.85
N PRO A 132 -19.99 -1.16 -3.21
CA PRO A 132 -19.05 -1.62 -4.22
C PRO A 132 -19.36 -1.09 -5.63
N ASN A 133 -20.63 -0.72 -5.92
CA ASN A 133 -21.02 -0.21 -7.23
C ASN A 133 -20.50 1.21 -7.44
N LEU A 134 -20.57 2.04 -6.40
CA LEU A 134 -20.12 3.43 -6.46
C LEU A 134 -18.62 3.54 -6.75
N VAL A 135 -17.80 2.72 -6.11
CA VAL A 135 -16.35 2.68 -6.33
C VAL A 135 -15.92 1.70 -7.42
N GLY A 136 -16.88 1.02 -8.04
CA GLY A 136 -16.62 -0.02 -9.04
C GLY A 136 -16.34 0.52 -10.43
N ARG A 137 -16.84 -0.23 -11.39
CA ARG A 137 -16.67 0.06 -12.82
C ARG A 137 -17.19 1.45 -13.22
N LEU A 138 -18.25 1.94 -12.57
CA LEU A 138 -18.82 3.26 -12.87
C LEU A 138 -17.79 4.36 -12.64
N PHE A 139 -17.08 4.33 -11.49
CA PHE A 139 -16.02 5.29 -11.19
C PHE A 139 -14.87 5.22 -12.19
N SER A 140 -14.30 4.03 -12.40
CA SER A 140 -13.12 3.87 -13.26
C SER A 140 -13.44 4.08 -14.75
N ALA A 141 -14.66 3.79 -15.20
CA ALA A 141 -15.10 4.08 -16.56
C ALA A 141 -15.19 5.59 -16.83
N LYS A 142 -15.58 6.39 -15.82
CA LYS A 142 -15.57 7.85 -15.94
C LYS A 142 -14.17 8.42 -16.12
N ILE A 143 -13.16 7.86 -15.46
CA ILE A 143 -11.76 8.25 -15.67
C ILE A 143 -11.35 8.00 -17.13
N ILE A 144 -11.67 6.84 -17.69
CA ILE A 144 -11.34 6.51 -19.08
C ILE A 144 -12.15 7.38 -20.07
N GLU A 145 -13.42 7.63 -19.80
CA GLU A 145 -14.26 8.53 -20.59
C GLU A 145 -13.66 9.94 -20.67
N LEU A 146 -13.22 10.48 -19.53
CA LEU A 146 -12.59 11.80 -19.44
C LEU A 146 -11.22 11.87 -20.12
N ALA A 147 -10.52 10.74 -20.30
CA ALA A 147 -9.27 10.68 -21.05
C ALA A 147 -9.45 11.13 -22.52
N LEU A 148 -10.67 10.98 -23.07
CA LEU A 148 -11.03 11.38 -24.42
C LEU A 148 -11.66 12.78 -24.48
N ALA A 149 -11.91 13.40 -23.35
CA ALA A 149 -12.83 14.54 -23.29
C ALA A 149 -12.18 15.91 -23.43
N ASN A 150 -10.88 16.13 -23.31
CA ASN A 150 -10.30 17.43 -23.67
C ASN A 150 -9.12 17.99 -22.87
N ILE A 151 -8.40 17.18 -22.16
CA ILE A 151 -7.15 17.63 -21.53
C ILE A 151 -5.98 17.16 -22.38
N PRO A 152 -5.21 18.05 -23.01
CA PRO A 152 -4.06 17.65 -23.80
C PRO A 152 -2.96 17.03 -22.92
N GLY A 153 -2.26 16.01 -23.43
CA GLY A 153 -1.20 15.35 -22.68
C GLY A 153 -1.70 14.52 -21.50
N PHE A 154 -2.79 13.81 -21.68
CA PHE A 154 -3.40 12.93 -20.69
C PHE A 154 -3.46 11.49 -21.22
N PHE A 155 -3.07 10.51 -20.40
CA PHE A 155 -3.33 9.09 -20.69
C PHE A 155 -3.44 8.25 -19.40
N ALA A 156 -4.20 7.15 -19.47
CA ALA A 156 -4.36 6.22 -18.37
C ALA A 156 -3.38 5.05 -18.50
N GLN A 157 -2.72 4.67 -17.42
CA GLN A 157 -1.82 3.52 -17.40
C GLN A 157 -2.55 2.17 -17.40
N SER A 158 -3.83 2.16 -17.03
CA SER A 158 -4.63 0.94 -16.95
C SER A 158 -6.04 1.18 -17.45
N GLY A 159 -6.68 0.10 -17.92
CA GLY A 159 -8.11 0.12 -18.28
C GLY A 159 -9.03 0.21 -17.06
N VAL A 160 -10.33 0.14 -17.35
CA VAL A 160 -11.40 0.14 -16.34
C VAL A 160 -11.17 -0.97 -15.31
N LYS A 161 -11.24 -0.62 -14.01
CA LYS A 161 -11.07 -1.54 -12.88
C LYS A 161 -12.39 -1.77 -12.15
N THR A 162 -12.50 -2.90 -11.49
CA THR A 162 -13.60 -3.20 -10.55
C THR A 162 -13.19 -2.82 -9.13
N SER A 163 -14.19 -2.70 -8.24
CA SER A 163 -13.96 -2.50 -6.82
C SER A 163 -13.25 -3.71 -6.18
N GLY A 164 -12.32 -3.45 -5.28
CA GLY A 164 -11.68 -4.45 -4.43
C GLY A 164 -12.12 -4.29 -2.98
N PRO A 165 -12.24 -5.38 -2.21
CA PRO A 165 -12.59 -5.31 -0.78
C PRO A 165 -11.46 -4.64 0.01
N VAL A 166 -11.83 -3.90 1.05
CA VAL A 166 -10.91 -3.36 2.07
C VAL A 166 -11.03 -4.23 3.31
N ILE A 167 -9.91 -4.80 3.73
CA ILE A 167 -9.82 -5.56 4.97
C ILE A 167 -9.10 -4.71 5.99
N VAL A 168 -9.75 -4.49 7.14
CA VAL A 168 -9.17 -3.79 8.28
C VAL A 168 -8.67 -4.82 9.27
N TYR A 169 -7.36 -4.80 9.53
CA TYR A 169 -6.75 -5.63 10.55
C TYR A 169 -7.07 -5.09 11.94
N TRP A 170 -7.60 -5.96 12.81
CA TRP A 170 -7.85 -5.63 14.21
C TRP A 170 -7.18 -6.65 15.12
N PRO A 171 -6.11 -6.29 15.84
CA PRO A 171 -5.46 -7.21 16.77
C PRO A 171 -6.34 -7.43 18.01
N ALA A 172 -6.51 -8.67 18.38
CA ALA A 172 -7.18 -9.08 19.60
C ALA A 172 -6.30 -10.06 20.40
N LEU A 173 -6.52 -10.13 21.71
CA LEU A 173 -5.88 -11.11 22.58
C LEU A 173 -6.91 -12.14 23.05
N VAL A 174 -6.52 -13.41 22.97
CA VAL A 174 -7.34 -14.54 23.41
C VAL A 174 -6.54 -15.34 24.43
N LYS A 175 -7.15 -15.66 25.57
CA LYS A 175 -6.48 -16.47 26.61
C LYS A 175 -6.10 -17.84 26.06
N SER A 176 -4.87 -18.26 26.34
CA SER A 176 -4.44 -19.63 26.11
C SER A 176 -5.24 -20.57 26.99
N LYS A 177 -5.65 -21.73 26.47
CA LYS A 177 -6.30 -22.77 27.23
C LYS A 177 -5.33 -23.77 27.90
N TYR A 178 -4.01 -23.56 27.68
CA TYR A 178 -2.96 -24.45 28.16
C TYR A 178 -2.06 -23.75 29.19
#